data_f30ccca999cd67f6c7c1829193199abf
#
_entry.id   f30ccca999cd67f6c7c1829193199abf
#
_cell.length_a   1.000
_cell.length_b   1.000
_cell.length_c   1.000
_cell.angle_alpha   90.00
_cell.angle_beta   90.00
_cell.angle_gamma   90.00
#
_symmetry.space_group_name_H-M   'P 1'
#
loop_
_entity.id
_entity.type
_entity.pdbx_description
1 polymer ?
#
loop_
_entity_poly.entity_id
_entity_poly.type
_entity_poly.pdbx_seq_one_letter_code
_entity_poly.pdbx_strand_id
1 'polypeptide(L)'
;ADVGEFLLAQHRRADTEDWQVRQADDALRLLYQQLLRCPWAEHWPVPSPVSEESSGRLESPLSPVELFEDWGEWREALVRMVTQLRYLHYSYRTEQTYVQWSKRFIRALDGRGPGEVSTADVRRFLEDLAVKRQVAASTQNQALNSILCLFREGLKREFGDLGEFERAKIPKRLPVVLTPQEVSSVMQCLEGVHRLMAMLLYGSGIRLMECIRLRVKDVDLEGGILIVRDGKGGKDRVTTLPEAALLPLRRHLNGLKGQHANDLAQGFGEVYMPLGLSRKWPNAAKEWGWQWVFPSGRLSVDPRSGAVRRHHASERGIQQALKAAFRRAGICKPASCHSLRHSFATHLLEQGYDIRTVQELLGHKDLNTTQIYTHVLNRPGRGVRSPLDRLDDRSDSTS
;
A
#
# COMPACT_ATOMS: atom_id res chain seq x y z
N ALA A 1 -32.46 -4.86 23.96
CA ALA A 1 -31.33 -4.11 24.53
C ALA A 1 -31.14 -2.85 23.70
N ASP A 2 -31.13 -1.70 24.36
CA ASP A 2 -30.97 -0.40 23.70
C ASP A 2 -29.51 -0.26 23.22
N VAL A 3 -29.33 0.00 21.92
CA VAL A 3 -28.01 0.21 21.32
C VAL A 3 -27.30 1.41 21.98
N GLY A 4 -28.07 2.44 22.35
CA GLY A 4 -27.56 3.60 23.07
C GLY A 4 -26.99 3.24 24.44
N GLU A 5 -27.70 2.42 25.21
CA GLU A 5 -27.21 1.92 26.51
C GLU A 5 -25.97 1.06 26.36
N PHE A 6 -25.89 0.22 25.32
CA PHE A 6 -24.71 -0.58 25.03
C PHE A 6 -23.49 0.30 24.74
N LEU A 7 -23.62 1.30 23.87
CA LEU A 7 -22.55 2.22 23.53
C LEU A 7 -22.11 3.07 24.73
N LEU A 8 -23.04 3.53 25.57
CA LEU A 8 -22.76 4.24 26.82
C LEU A 8 -22.06 3.33 27.82
N ALA A 9 -22.43 2.05 27.91
CA ALA A 9 -21.76 1.08 28.77
C ALA A 9 -20.31 0.81 28.32
N GLN A 10 -20.06 0.77 27.00
CA GLN A 10 -18.70 0.66 26.47
C GLN A 10 -17.86 1.91 26.78
N HIS A 11 -18.44 3.10 26.70
CA HIS A 11 -17.74 4.36 26.99
C HIS A 11 -17.39 4.52 28.49
N ARG A 12 -18.10 3.85 29.40
CA ARG A 12 -17.84 3.84 30.86
C ARG A 12 -16.78 2.84 31.29
N ARG A 13 -16.32 1.94 30.41
CA ARG A 13 -15.25 0.99 30.73
C ARG A 13 -13.90 1.71 30.70
N ALA A 14 -13.14 1.61 31.76
CA ALA A 14 -11.83 2.26 31.90
C ALA A 14 -10.76 1.77 30.91
N ASP A 15 -10.98 0.63 30.24
CA ASP A 15 -10.10 -0.01 29.28
C ASP A 15 -10.51 0.19 27.80
N THR A 16 -11.64 0.90 27.57
CA THR A 16 -12.19 1.13 26.22
C THR A 16 -11.86 2.56 25.78
N GLU A 17 -11.10 2.70 24.70
CA GLU A 17 -10.78 4.00 24.10
C GLU A 17 -11.92 4.52 23.21
N ASP A 18 -12.10 5.84 23.10
CA ASP A 18 -13.17 6.49 22.33
C ASP A 18 -13.32 6.00 20.90
N TRP A 19 -12.20 5.63 20.25
CA TRP A 19 -12.23 5.09 18.88
C TRP A 19 -12.87 3.71 18.80
N GLN A 20 -12.75 2.89 19.84
CA GLN A 20 -13.36 1.56 19.91
C GLN A 20 -14.88 1.67 20.02
N VAL A 21 -15.35 2.62 20.83
CA VAL A 21 -16.80 2.92 20.94
C VAL A 21 -17.34 3.38 19.58
N ARG A 22 -16.64 4.28 18.90
CA ARG A 22 -17.04 4.77 17.57
C ARG A 22 -17.04 3.66 16.51
N GLN A 23 -16.06 2.78 16.55
CA GLN A 23 -16.01 1.63 15.64
C GLN A 23 -17.18 0.69 15.87
N ALA A 24 -17.57 0.46 17.13
CA ALA A 24 -18.77 -0.31 17.48
C ALA A 24 -20.03 0.39 16.99
N ASP A 25 -20.17 1.71 17.15
CA ASP A 25 -21.28 2.52 16.67
C ASP A 25 -21.42 2.40 15.13
N ASP A 26 -20.34 2.59 14.39
CA ASP A 26 -20.35 2.49 12.94
C ASP A 26 -20.69 1.05 12.46
N ALA A 27 -20.18 0.03 13.12
CA ALA A 27 -20.49 -1.37 12.79
C ALA A 27 -21.95 -1.70 13.03
N LEU A 28 -22.50 -1.25 14.16
CA LEU A 28 -23.91 -1.43 14.50
C LEU A 28 -24.82 -0.63 13.54
N ARG A 29 -24.45 0.59 13.19
CA ARG A 29 -25.17 1.40 12.21
C ARG A 29 -25.23 0.71 10.85
N LEU A 30 -24.10 0.22 10.34
CA LEU A 30 -24.05 -0.55 9.09
C LEU A 30 -24.91 -1.80 9.16
N LEU A 31 -24.84 -2.53 10.26
CA LEU A 31 -25.64 -3.73 10.46
C LEU A 31 -27.15 -3.43 10.43
N TYR A 32 -27.62 -2.48 11.23
CA TYR A 32 -29.04 -2.22 11.39
C TYR A 32 -29.64 -1.35 10.28
N GLN A 33 -28.94 -0.38 9.72
CA GLN A 33 -29.44 0.45 8.62
C GLN A 33 -29.31 -0.21 7.26
N GLN A 34 -28.16 -0.83 6.96
CA GLN A 34 -27.90 -1.32 5.60
C GLN A 34 -28.18 -2.80 5.43
N LEU A 35 -27.81 -3.64 6.40
CA LEU A 35 -27.96 -5.09 6.27
C LEU A 35 -29.33 -5.57 6.74
N LEU A 36 -29.77 -5.19 7.93
CA LEU A 36 -31.03 -5.62 8.52
C LEU A 36 -32.22 -4.69 8.18
N ARG A 37 -31.94 -3.46 7.71
CA ARG A 37 -32.93 -2.45 7.30
C ARG A 37 -34.01 -2.22 8.36
N CYS A 38 -33.61 -2.12 9.61
CA CYS A 38 -34.53 -1.92 10.72
C CYS A 38 -35.16 -0.51 10.69
N PRO A 39 -36.47 -0.31 10.66
CA PRO A 39 -37.11 1.01 10.53
C PRO A 39 -36.70 2.01 11.62
N TRP A 40 -36.47 1.55 12.86
CA TRP A 40 -36.03 2.40 13.96
C TRP A 40 -34.57 2.92 13.79
N ALA A 41 -33.75 2.26 12.98
CA ALA A 41 -32.37 2.65 12.74
C ALA A 41 -32.24 3.87 11.80
N GLU A 42 -33.30 4.30 11.14
CA GLU A 42 -33.35 5.56 10.38
C GLU A 42 -33.13 6.77 11.30
N HIS A 43 -33.53 6.68 12.56
CA HIS A 43 -33.37 7.70 13.60
C HIS A 43 -32.23 7.34 14.56
N TRP A 44 -31.11 6.85 14.03
CA TRP A 44 -29.93 6.52 14.84
C TRP A 44 -29.49 7.71 15.68
N PRO A 45 -29.29 7.52 17.02
CA PRO A 45 -28.89 8.62 17.88
C PRO A 45 -27.52 9.17 17.43
N VAL A 46 -27.53 10.43 17.00
CA VAL A 46 -26.30 11.14 16.65
C VAL A 46 -25.61 11.50 17.96
N PRO A 47 -24.32 11.18 18.18
CA PRO A 47 -23.58 11.70 19.30
C PRO A 47 -23.65 13.24 19.27
N SER A 48 -23.96 13.88 20.40
CA SER A 48 -24.04 15.34 20.51
C SER A 48 -22.78 15.98 19.94
N PRO A 49 -22.89 17.04 19.12
CA PRO A 49 -21.71 17.71 18.59
C PRO A 49 -20.91 18.30 19.77
N VAL A 50 -19.65 17.89 19.87
CA VAL A 50 -18.66 18.55 20.72
C VAL A 50 -18.52 19.96 20.21
N SER A 51 -18.62 20.96 21.12
CA SER A 51 -18.57 22.38 20.85
C SER A 51 -17.54 22.80 19.80
N GLU A 52 -17.95 23.66 18.88
CA GLU A 52 -17.20 24.15 17.70
C GLU A 52 -15.93 24.95 17.99
N GLU A 53 -15.47 25.04 19.23
CA GLU A 53 -14.36 25.92 19.61
C GLU A 53 -12.93 25.40 19.37
N SER A 54 -12.78 24.20 18.82
CA SER A 54 -11.46 23.66 18.44
C SER A 54 -11.32 23.25 16.97
N SER A 55 -12.04 23.90 16.06
CA SER A 55 -11.77 23.76 14.64
C SER A 55 -10.46 24.47 14.28
N GLY A 56 -9.32 23.83 14.59
CA GLY A 56 -8.07 24.15 13.92
C GLY A 56 -8.35 24.15 12.42
N ARG A 57 -8.04 25.23 11.73
CA ARG A 57 -8.20 25.40 10.30
C ARG A 57 -7.74 24.12 9.60
N LEU A 58 -8.65 23.41 8.96
CA LEU A 58 -8.32 22.41 7.96
C LEU A 58 -7.57 23.16 6.87
N GLU A 59 -6.23 23.11 6.92
CA GLU A 59 -5.40 23.66 5.87
C GLU A 59 -5.82 23.01 4.55
N SER A 60 -6.27 23.82 3.62
CA SER A 60 -6.67 23.35 2.30
C SER A 60 -5.44 22.77 1.60
N PRO A 61 -5.58 21.63 0.89
CA PRO A 61 -4.49 21.10 0.07
C PRO A 61 -3.96 22.20 -0.88
N LEU A 62 -2.64 22.28 -1.06
CA LEU A 62 -2.04 23.21 -2.01
C LEU A 62 -2.77 23.15 -3.35
N SER A 63 -3.16 24.32 -3.85
CA SER A 63 -3.87 24.43 -5.12
C SER A 63 -3.01 23.85 -6.25
N PRO A 64 -3.58 23.06 -7.18
CA PRO A 64 -2.83 22.63 -8.35
C PRO A 64 -2.25 23.81 -9.16
N VAL A 65 -2.85 24.99 -9.08
CA VAL A 65 -2.40 26.20 -9.77
C VAL A 65 -1.01 26.65 -9.30
N GLU A 66 -0.73 26.61 -8.00
CA GLU A 66 0.56 27.00 -7.41
C GLU A 66 1.71 26.06 -7.80
N LEU A 67 1.40 24.82 -8.23
CA LEU A 67 2.40 23.83 -8.61
C LEU A 67 3.03 24.08 -10.00
N PHE A 68 2.44 24.93 -10.84
CA PHE A 68 2.78 25.06 -12.26
C PHE A 68 2.91 26.51 -12.75
N GLU A 69 3.29 27.46 -11.90
CA GLU A 69 3.40 28.87 -12.26
C GLU A 69 4.34 29.12 -13.46
N ASP A 70 5.47 28.40 -13.53
CA ASP A 70 6.52 28.57 -14.53
C ASP A 70 6.32 27.72 -15.81
N TRP A 71 5.13 27.17 -16.07
CA TRP A 71 4.92 26.24 -17.20
C TRP A 71 4.21 26.84 -18.41
N GLY A 72 4.13 28.19 -18.52
CA GLY A 72 3.59 28.91 -19.67
C GLY A 72 2.23 28.36 -20.14
N GLU A 73 2.09 28.12 -21.45
CA GLU A 73 0.87 27.58 -22.04
C GLU A 73 0.47 26.18 -21.54
N TRP A 74 1.41 25.40 -21.03
CA TRP A 74 1.15 24.06 -20.47
C TRP A 74 0.55 24.09 -19.07
N ARG A 75 0.61 25.24 -18.38
CA ARG A 75 0.14 25.40 -17.00
C ARG A 75 -1.29 24.90 -16.83
N GLU A 76 -2.19 25.37 -17.68
CA GLU A 76 -3.61 25.04 -17.57
C GLU A 76 -3.86 23.54 -17.80
N ALA A 77 -3.18 22.93 -18.76
CA ALA A 77 -3.28 21.49 -19.02
C ALA A 77 -2.77 20.65 -17.83
N LEU A 78 -1.65 21.04 -17.23
CA LEU A 78 -1.10 20.35 -16.05
C LEU A 78 -2.01 20.52 -14.83
N VAL A 79 -2.58 21.71 -14.61
CA VAL A 79 -3.55 21.97 -13.54
C VAL A 79 -4.79 21.08 -13.71
N ARG A 80 -5.38 21.04 -14.90
CA ARG A 80 -6.55 20.18 -15.18
C ARG A 80 -6.25 18.71 -14.96
N MET A 81 -5.11 18.23 -15.45
CA MET A 81 -4.67 16.84 -15.25
C MET A 81 -4.57 16.50 -13.75
N VAL A 82 -3.90 17.33 -12.95
CA VAL A 82 -3.75 17.08 -11.49
C VAL A 82 -5.09 17.17 -10.79
N THR A 83 -5.92 18.14 -11.13
CA THR A 83 -7.28 18.25 -10.57
C THR A 83 -8.09 16.97 -10.82
N GLN A 84 -8.04 16.45 -12.04
CA GLN A 84 -8.73 15.21 -12.39
C GLN A 84 -8.16 13.99 -11.65
N LEU A 85 -6.84 13.89 -11.52
CA LEU A 85 -6.21 12.82 -10.73
C LEU A 85 -6.64 12.87 -9.26
N ARG A 86 -6.75 14.06 -8.66
CA ARG A 86 -7.24 14.25 -7.29
C ARG A 86 -8.74 13.95 -7.18
N TYR A 87 -9.54 14.36 -8.16
CA TYR A 87 -10.98 14.05 -8.22
C TYR A 87 -11.23 12.53 -8.28
N LEU A 88 -10.41 11.79 -9.04
CA LEU A 88 -10.45 10.33 -9.14
C LEU A 88 -9.72 9.62 -7.99
N HIS A 89 -9.34 10.33 -6.94
CA HIS A 89 -8.67 9.81 -5.74
C HIS A 89 -7.37 9.02 -6.02
N TYR A 90 -6.62 9.40 -7.06
CA TYR A 90 -5.31 8.81 -7.29
C TYR A 90 -4.34 9.12 -6.14
N SER A 91 -3.47 8.16 -5.84
CA SER A 91 -2.45 8.34 -4.81
C SER A 91 -1.51 9.52 -5.16
N TYR A 92 -1.00 10.20 -4.14
CA TYR A 92 0.00 11.27 -4.33
C TYR A 92 1.21 10.80 -5.15
N ARG A 93 1.66 9.57 -4.95
CA ARG A 93 2.75 8.98 -5.73
C ARG A 93 2.40 8.83 -7.21
N THR A 94 1.18 8.45 -7.54
CA THR A 94 0.70 8.38 -8.93
C THR A 94 0.64 9.78 -9.54
N GLU A 95 0.11 10.76 -8.81
CA GLU A 95 0.09 12.17 -9.19
C GLU A 95 1.51 12.66 -9.52
N GLN A 96 2.47 12.47 -8.60
CA GLN A 96 3.88 12.83 -8.83
C GLN A 96 4.49 12.16 -10.07
N THR A 97 4.24 10.88 -10.24
CA THR A 97 4.76 10.12 -11.38
C THR A 97 4.22 10.68 -12.71
N TYR A 98 2.91 10.96 -12.77
CA TYR A 98 2.27 11.48 -13.96
C TYR A 98 2.77 12.90 -14.28
N VAL A 99 2.86 13.74 -13.27
CA VAL A 99 3.43 15.09 -13.39
C VAL A 99 4.88 15.05 -13.89
N GLN A 100 5.73 14.18 -13.31
CA GLN A 100 7.14 14.09 -13.72
C GLN A 100 7.29 13.65 -15.17
N TRP A 101 6.52 12.65 -15.63
CA TRP A 101 6.58 12.22 -17.02
C TRP A 101 6.02 13.27 -17.98
N SER A 102 4.92 13.93 -17.62
CA SER A 102 4.38 15.05 -18.39
C SER A 102 5.40 16.19 -18.52
N LYS A 103 6.04 16.57 -17.42
CA LYS A 103 7.10 17.61 -17.44
C LYS A 103 8.30 17.20 -18.30
N ARG A 104 8.72 15.93 -18.27
CA ARG A 104 9.80 15.42 -19.12
C ARG A 104 9.43 15.44 -20.60
N PHE A 105 8.20 15.06 -20.92
CA PHE A 105 7.67 15.11 -22.28
C PHE A 105 7.62 16.55 -22.81
N ILE A 106 7.02 17.48 -22.04
CA ILE A 106 6.92 18.89 -22.43
C ILE A 106 8.31 19.51 -22.69
N ARG A 107 9.29 19.20 -21.83
CA ARG A 107 10.68 19.68 -22.05
C ARG A 107 11.32 19.12 -23.34
N ALA A 108 10.92 17.93 -23.78
CA ALA A 108 11.42 17.33 -25.01
C ALA A 108 10.74 17.90 -26.29
N LEU A 109 9.78 18.80 -26.14
CA LEU A 109 9.10 19.50 -27.25
C LEU A 109 9.78 20.79 -27.66
N ASP A 110 10.91 21.15 -27.03
CA ASP A 110 11.73 22.33 -27.39
C ASP A 110 10.95 23.64 -27.52
N GLY A 111 10.08 23.91 -26.54
CA GLY A 111 9.29 25.16 -26.43
C GLY A 111 7.97 25.18 -27.21
N ARG A 112 7.62 24.09 -27.90
CA ARG A 112 6.32 24.05 -28.62
C ARG A 112 5.14 24.02 -27.63
N GLY A 113 4.10 24.78 -28.00
CA GLY A 113 2.86 24.88 -27.24
C GLY A 113 1.97 23.63 -27.34
N PRO A 114 0.95 23.50 -26.47
CA PRO A 114 0.06 22.35 -26.45
C PRO A 114 -0.75 22.18 -27.76
N GLY A 115 -0.98 23.26 -28.52
CA GLY A 115 -1.69 23.25 -29.81
C GLY A 115 -0.90 22.58 -30.93
N GLU A 116 0.43 22.61 -30.86
CA GLU A 116 1.34 22.17 -31.92
C GLU A 116 1.76 20.70 -31.81
N VAL A 117 1.40 20.04 -30.70
CA VAL A 117 1.84 18.71 -30.42
C VAL A 117 0.98 17.66 -31.11
N SER A 118 1.66 16.73 -31.75
CA SER A 118 1.09 15.60 -32.51
C SER A 118 1.39 14.23 -31.89
N THR A 119 0.72 13.21 -32.41
CA THR A 119 1.01 11.80 -32.05
C THR A 119 2.44 11.40 -32.42
N ALA A 120 3.00 11.99 -33.50
CA ALA A 120 4.38 11.75 -33.90
C ALA A 120 5.41 12.20 -32.85
N ASP A 121 5.11 13.28 -32.11
CA ASP A 121 5.98 13.76 -31.03
C ASP A 121 5.99 12.80 -29.83
N VAL A 122 4.84 12.24 -29.49
CA VAL A 122 4.74 11.21 -28.45
C VAL A 122 5.50 9.97 -28.86
N ARG A 123 5.35 9.51 -30.11
CA ARG A 123 6.09 8.37 -30.63
C ARG A 123 7.60 8.61 -30.55
N ARG A 124 8.07 9.74 -31.04
CA ARG A 124 9.50 10.13 -30.99
C ARG A 124 10.04 10.14 -29.57
N PHE A 125 9.28 10.68 -28.62
CA PHE A 125 9.67 10.70 -27.20
C PHE A 125 9.79 9.29 -26.63
N LEU A 126 8.84 8.39 -26.92
CA LEU A 126 8.86 7.00 -26.46
C LEU A 126 9.96 6.18 -27.12
N GLU A 127 10.27 6.44 -28.39
CA GLU A 127 11.42 5.86 -29.10
C GLU A 127 12.74 6.33 -28.49
N ASP A 128 12.86 7.62 -28.15
CA ASP A 128 14.04 8.16 -27.47
C ASP A 128 14.26 7.48 -26.10
N LEU A 129 13.17 7.28 -25.34
CA LEU A 129 13.24 6.53 -24.08
C LEU A 129 13.70 5.07 -24.26
N ALA A 130 13.20 4.39 -25.29
CA ALA A 130 13.52 3.00 -25.54
C ALA A 130 14.92 2.83 -26.13
N VAL A 131 15.27 3.59 -27.18
CA VAL A 131 16.49 3.39 -27.98
C VAL A 131 17.68 4.12 -27.36
N LYS A 132 17.54 5.45 -27.11
CA LYS A 132 18.67 6.23 -26.58
C LYS A 132 18.89 6.05 -25.08
N ARG A 133 17.78 6.02 -24.29
CA ARG A 133 17.87 5.92 -22.82
C ARG A 133 17.75 4.49 -22.31
N GLN A 134 17.44 3.53 -23.17
CA GLN A 134 17.35 2.09 -22.87
C GLN A 134 16.52 1.79 -21.59
N VAL A 135 15.41 2.51 -21.41
CA VAL A 135 14.56 2.30 -20.24
C VAL A 135 13.82 0.96 -20.34
N ALA A 136 13.49 0.38 -19.19
CA ALA A 136 12.69 -0.86 -19.16
C ALA A 136 11.30 -0.64 -19.77
N ALA A 137 10.73 -1.68 -20.40
CA ALA A 137 9.40 -1.65 -21.01
C ALA A 137 8.29 -1.14 -20.07
N SER A 138 8.35 -1.52 -18.77
CA SER A 138 7.43 -1.01 -17.75
C SER A 138 7.53 0.50 -17.54
N THR A 139 8.74 1.06 -17.62
CA THR A 139 9.00 2.50 -17.50
C THR A 139 8.47 3.26 -18.71
N GLN A 140 8.69 2.72 -19.91
CA GLN A 140 8.14 3.28 -21.15
C GLN A 140 6.60 3.29 -21.13
N ASN A 141 5.97 2.19 -20.72
CA ASN A 141 4.51 2.11 -20.57
C ASN A 141 3.98 3.08 -19.51
N GLN A 142 4.74 3.33 -18.43
CA GLN A 142 4.36 4.32 -17.42
C GLN A 142 4.42 5.74 -17.98
N ALA A 143 5.45 6.07 -18.77
CA ALA A 143 5.55 7.36 -19.48
C ALA A 143 4.38 7.56 -20.44
N LEU A 144 4.07 6.54 -21.26
CA LEU A 144 2.93 6.56 -22.17
C LEU A 144 1.62 6.84 -21.43
N ASN A 145 1.31 6.08 -20.37
CA ASN A 145 0.07 6.27 -19.60
C ASN A 145 -0.02 7.68 -19.00
N SER A 146 1.10 8.26 -18.58
CA SER A 146 1.14 9.63 -18.04
C SER A 146 0.87 10.67 -19.12
N ILE A 147 1.44 10.50 -20.31
CA ILE A 147 1.23 11.37 -21.46
C ILE A 147 -0.22 11.28 -21.95
N LEU A 148 -0.77 10.06 -22.07
CA LEU A 148 -2.18 9.85 -22.42
C LEU A 148 -3.12 10.55 -21.44
N CYS A 149 -2.80 10.52 -20.13
CA CYS A 149 -3.56 11.24 -19.14
C CYS A 149 -3.46 12.76 -19.33
N LEU A 150 -2.27 13.31 -19.63
CA LEU A 150 -2.09 14.73 -19.92
C LEU A 150 -2.96 15.17 -21.11
N PHE A 151 -2.99 14.39 -22.19
CA PHE A 151 -3.77 14.75 -23.36
C PHE A 151 -5.27 14.62 -23.09
N ARG A 152 -5.73 13.49 -22.54
CA ARG A 152 -7.16 13.26 -22.29
C ARG A 152 -7.72 14.21 -21.25
N GLU A 153 -7.04 14.35 -20.10
CA GLU A 153 -7.56 15.11 -18.97
C GLU A 153 -7.09 16.56 -18.97
N GLY A 154 -5.86 16.81 -19.39
CA GLY A 154 -5.28 18.15 -19.41
C GLY A 154 -5.69 18.95 -20.64
N LEU A 155 -5.49 18.39 -21.83
CA LEU A 155 -5.75 19.08 -23.11
C LEU A 155 -7.17 18.83 -23.64
N LYS A 156 -7.92 17.87 -23.06
CA LYS A 156 -9.25 17.46 -23.56
C LYS A 156 -9.21 17.04 -25.03
N ARG A 157 -8.11 16.41 -25.43
CA ARG A 157 -7.89 15.87 -26.77
C ARG A 157 -7.81 14.35 -26.69
N GLU A 158 -8.61 13.67 -27.51
CA GLU A 158 -8.42 12.24 -27.72
C GLU A 158 -7.19 12.06 -28.62
N PHE A 159 -6.31 11.15 -28.23
CA PHE A 159 -5.35 10.63 -29.15
C PHE A 159 -6.14 9.80 -30.17
N GLY A 160 -6.19 10.25 -31.40
CA GLY A 160 -6.46 9.37 -32.52
C GLY A 160 -5.53 8.17 -32.40
N ASP A 161 -5.95 7.05 -32.91
CA ASP A 161 -5.22 5.80 -32.87
C ASP A 161 -3.72 6.07 -33.02
N LEU A 162 -2.93 5.74 -31.99
CA LEU A 162 -1.48 5.93 -32.02
C LEU A 162 -0.84 5.04 -33.12
N GLY A 163 -1.67 4.43 -33.96
CA GLY A 163 -1.32 3.47 -34.98
C GLY A 163 -0.67 2.26 -34.35
N GLU A 164 0.23 1.62 -35.05
CA GLU A 164 0.92 0.40 -34.61
C GLU A 164 1.91 0.60 -33.44
N PHE A 165 1.64 1.53 -32.49
CA PHE A 165 2.44 1.60 -31.27
C PHE A 165 2.11 0.38 -30.40
N GLU A 166 2.81 -0.72 -30.64
CA GLU A 166 2.78 -1.86 -29.73
C GLU A 166 3.33 -1.43 -28.37
N ARG A 167 2.51 -1.64 -27.32
CA ARG A 167 3.03 -1.51 -25.95
C ARG A 167 4.21 -2.45 -25.79
N ALA A 168 5.30 -1.92 -25.24
CA ALA A 168 6.49 -2.72 -25.02
C ALA A 168 6.15 -3.98 -24.22
N LYS A 169 6.48 -5.14 -24.76
CA LYS A 169 6.21 -6.46 -24.16
C LYS A 169 7.01 -6.60 -22.88
N ILE A 170 6.31 -6.78 -21.77
CA ILE A 170 6.94 -7.01 -20.45
C ILE A 170 7.14 -8.52 -20.32
N PRO A 171 8.39 -9.01 -20.27
CA PRO A 171 8.62 -10.44 -20.07
C PRO A 171 8.08 -10.88 -18.70
N LYS A 172 7.29 -11.94 -18.67
CA LYS A 172 6.83 -12.56 -17.42
C LYS A 172 8.03 -13.24 -16.77
N ARG A 173 8.48 -12.70 -15.64
CA ARG A 173 9.53 -13.32 -14.83
C ARG A 173 8.89 -14.13 -13.71
N LEU A 174 9.44 -15.30 -13.43
CA LEU A 174 9.03 -16.07 -12.27
C LEU A 174 9.38 -15.30 -10.98
N PRO A 175 8.52 -15.33 -9.94
CA PRO A 175 8.82 -14.68 -8.68
C PRO A 175 10.04 -15.31 -8.01
N VAL A 176 10.84 -14.49 -7.38
CA VAL A 176 11.97 -14.95 -6.56
C VAL A 176 11.42 -15.45 -5.23
N VAL A 177 11.58 -16.74 -4.98
CA VAL A 177 11.18 -17.42 -3.74
C VAL A 177 12.43 -17.80 -2.97
N LEU A 178 12.46 -17.49 -1.68
CA LEU A 178 13.48 -17.88 -0.73
C LEU A 178 13.07 -19.21 -0.08
N THR A 179 14.02 -20.06 0.24
CA THR A 179 13.75 -21.24 1.07
C THR A 179 13.49 -20.85 2.53
N PRO A 180 12.86 -21.71 3.36
CA PRO A 180 12.70 -21.44 4.79
C PRO A 180 14.01 -21.13 5.51
N GLN A 181 15.11 -21.82 5.14
CA GLN A 181 16.45 -21.60 5.68
C GLN A 181 17.02 -20.24 5.26
N GLU A 182 16.87 -19.84 3.98
CA GLU A 182 17.27 -18.52 3.51
C GLU A 182 16.49 -17.41 4.24
N VAL A 183 15.17 -17.58 4.44
CA VAL A 183 14.36 -16.63 5.23
C VAL A 183 14.86 -16.54 6.66
N SER A 184 15.13 -17.66 7.31
CA SER A 184 15.69 -17.69 8.68
C SER A 184 17.01 -16.93 8.77
N SER A 185 17.94 -17.18 7.85
CA SER A 185 19.24 -16.49 7.79
C SER A 185 19.08 -14.98 7.60
N VAL A 186 18.14 -14.56 6.74
CA VAL A 186 17.84 -13.14 6.54
C VAL A 186 17.27 -12.50 7.80
N MET A 187 16.36 -13.20 8.52
CA MET A 187 15.78 -12.70 9.77
C MET A 187 16.83 -12.54 10.87
N GLN A 188 17.86 -13.39 10.91
CA GLN A 188 18.98 -13.28 11.85
C GLN A 188 19.87 -12.07 11.54
N CYS A 189 19.93 -11.63 10.26
CA CYS A 189 20.66 -10.46 9.82
C CYS A 189 19.90 -9.14 10.01
N LEU A 190 18.68 -9.15 10.52
CA LEU A 190 17.86 -7.96 10.76
C LEU A 190 17.65 -7.73 12.25
N GLU A 191 17.58 -6.45 12.64
CA GLU A 191 17.34 -6.03 14.02
C GLU A 191 16.24 -4.99 14.13
N GLY A 192 15.73 -4.77 15.35
CA GLY A 192 14.80 -3.71 15.68
C GLY A 192 13.55 -3.69 14.79
N VAL A 193 13.13 -2.49 14.40
CA VAL A 193 11.91 -2.27 13.62
C VAL A 193 11.95 -2.93 12.24
N HIS A 194 13.13 -3.01 11.60
CA HIS A 194 13.24 -3.64 10.29
C HIS A 194 13.06 -5.16 10.34
N ARG A 195 13.52 -5.82 11.42
CA ARG A 195 13.25 -7.24 11.65
C ARG A 195 11.75 -7.47 11.84
N LEU A 196 11.10 -6.62 12.66
CA LEU A 196 9.65 -6.72 12.89
C LEU A 196 8.85 -6.54 11.59
N MET A 197 9.20 -5.53 10.77
CA MET A 197 8.59 -5.36 9.43
C MET A 197 8.79 -6.60 8.55
N ALA A 198 9.99 -7.17 8.52
CA ALA A 198 10.28 -8.37 7.73
C ALA A 198 9.47 -9.57 8.21
N MET A 199 9.30 -9.74 9.53
CA MET A 199 8.44 -10.77 10.12
C MET A 199 6.99 -10.64 9.64
N LEU A 200 6.45 -9.40 9.55
CA LEU A 200 5.10 -9.18 9.04
C LEU A 200 5.02 -9.42 7.51
N LEU A 201 6.02 -8.97 6.75
CA LEU A 201 6.05 -9.20 5.30
C LEU A 201 6.04 -10.69 4.95
N TYR A 202 6.81 -11.50 5.67
CA TYR A 202 6.88 -12.94 5.46
C TYR A 202 5.75 -13.69 6.18
N GLY A 203 5.45 -13.37 7.44
CA GLY A 203 4.51 -14.16 8.24
C GLY A 203 3.04 -13.83 8.00
N SER A 204 2.73 -12.64 7.43
CA SER A 204 1.36 -12.23 7.09
C SER A 204 1.15 -12.06 5.60
N GLY A 205 2.19 -12.15 4.80
CA GLY A 205 2.14 -11.97 3.34
C GLY A 205 1.67 -10.59 2.88
N ILE A 206 1.74 -9.56 3.71
CA ILE A 206 1.32 -8.20 3.35
C ILE A 206 2.31 -7.52 2.41
N ARG A 207 1.85 -6.53 1.63
CA ARG A 207 2.71 -5.72 0.76
C ARG A 207 3.51 -4.73 1.57
N LEU A 208 4.67 -4.30 1.04
CA LEU A 208 5.52 -3.32 1.72
C LEU A 208 4.75 -2.07 2.15
N MET A 209 3.97 -1.47 1.25
CA MET A 209 3.19 -0.27 1.56
C MET A 209 2.05 -0.55 2.54
N GLU A 210 1.47 -1.73 2.55
CA GLU A 210 0.48 -2.16 3.55
C GLU A 210 1.14 -2.28 4.92
N CYS A 211 2.35 -2.86 4.99
CA CYS A 211 3.12 -2.95 6.23
C CYS A 211 3.43 -1.59 6.83
N ILE A 212 4.04 -0.68 6.07
CA ILE A 212 4.45 0.63 6.60
C ILE A 212 3.29 1.59 6.88
N ARG A 213 2.11 1.34 6.28
CA ARG A 213 0.88 2.11 6.50
C ARG A 213 -0.06 1.46 7.51
N LEU A 214 0.38 0.41 8.18
CA LEU A 214 -0.42 -0.27 9.19
C LEU A 214 -0.72 0.69 10.34
N ARG A 215 -1.98 0.73 10.79
CA ARG A 215 -2.44 1.51 11.92
C ARG A 215 -2.52 0.64 13.17
N VAL A 216 -2.40 1.26 14.35
CA VAL A 216 -2.50 0.54 15.63
C VAL A 216 -3.84 -0.20 15.74
N LYS A 217 -4.94 0.43 15.36
CA LYS A 217 -6.29 -0.16 15.38
C LYS A 217 -6.50 -1.35 14.42
N ASP A 218 -5.58 -1.54 13.47
CA ASP A 218 -5.67 -2.61 12.48
C ASP A 218 -4.85 -3.85 12.90
N VAL A 219 -4.31 -3.82 14.14
CA VAL A 219 -3.55 -4.90 14.75
C VAL A 219 -4.33 -5.48 15.92
N ASP A 220 -4.82 -6.69 15.77
CA ASP A 220 -5.42 -7.45 16.86
C ASP A 220 -4.40 -8.46 17.40
N LEU A 221 -3.80 -8.12 18.56
CA LEU A 221 -2.80 -8.95 19.23
C LEU A 221 -3.41 -10.14 19.95
N GLU A 222 -4.69 -10.10 20.31
CA GLU A 222 -5.39 -11.17 21.00
C GLU A 222 -5.96 -12.19 20.00
N GLY A 223 -6.62 -11.68 18.95
CA GLY A 223 -7.13 -12.50 17.87
C GLY A 223 -6.07 -13.03 16.91
N GLY A 224 -4.82 -12.55 17.00
CA GLY A 224 -3.73 -12.98 16.12
C GLY A 224 -3.95 -12.60 14.64
N ILE A 225 -4.58 -11.46 14.38
CA ILE A 225 -4.92 -11.02 13.03
C ILE A 225 -4.47 -9.59 12.72
N LEU A 226 -4.28 -9.32 11.43
CA LEU A 226 -4.06 -8.00 10.87
C LEU A 226 -5.19 -7.64 9.91
N ILE A 227 -5.70 -6.42 10.02
CA ILE A 227 -6.66 -5.85 9.06
C ILE A 227 -5.88 -4.98 8.09
N VAL A 228 -5.83 -5.37 6.83
CA VAL A 228 -5.19 -4.60 5.77
C VAL A 228 -6.25 -3.76 5.09
N ARG A 229 -6.17 -2.44 5.29
CA ARG A 229 -7.11 -1.49 4.70
C ARG A 229 -6.60 -0.95 3.37
N ASP A 230 -7.53 -0.53 2.51
CA ASP A 230 -7.23 0.06 1.19
C ASP A 230 -6.23 -0.79 0.37
N GLY A 231 -6.36 -2.11 0.44
CA GLY A 231 -5.58 -3.02 -0.40
C GLY A 231 -5.70 -2.67 -1.88
N LYS A 232 -4.91 -3.30 -2.75
CA LYS A 232 -4.97 -3.05 -4.20
C LYS A 232 -6.41 -3.13 -4.71
N GLY A 233 -7.00 -1.94 -5.00
CA GLY A 233 -8.38 -1.77 -5.48
C GLY A 233 -9.41 -1.47 -4.40
N GLY A 234 -9.01 -0.91 -3.25
CA GLY A 234 -9.92 -0.36 -2.24
C GLY A 234 -10.70 -1.43 -1.44
N LYS A 235 -10.21 -2.68 -1.37
CA LYS A 235 -10.84 -3.73 -0.56
C LYS A 235 -10.00 -4.02 0.68
N ASP A 236 -10.66 -4.02 1.82
CA ASP A 236 -10.10 -4.48 3.09
C ASP A 236 -10.01 -6.00 3.09
N ARG A 237 -9.04 -6.54 3.81
CA ARG A 237 -8.91 -7.97 4.08
C ARG A 237 -8.30 -8.23 5.44
N VAL A 238 -8.57 -9.41 5.96
CA VAL A 238 -7.94 -9.93 7.15
C VAL A 238 -6.82 -10.90 6.75
N THR A 239 -5.69 -10.86 7.45
CA THR A 239 -4.60 -11.84 7.31
C THR A 239 -4.05 -12.21 8.68
N THR A 240 -3.27 -13.28 8.74
CA THR A 240 -2.70 -13.79 9.99
C THR A 240 -1.63 -12.85 10.54
N LEU A 241 -1.59 -12.66 11.86
CA LEU A 241 -0.46 -12.09 12.58
C LEU A 241 0.41 -13.25 13.11
N PRO A 242 1.66 -13.41 12.65
CA PRO A 242 2.48 -14.54 13.09
C PRO A 242 2.77 -14.47 14.61
N GLU A 243 2.61 -15.59 15.29
CA GLU A 243 2.81 -15.69 16.76
C GLU A 243 4.18 -15.17 17.20
N ALA A 244 5.22 -15.49 16.42
CA ALA A 244 6.58 -15.01 16.69
C ALA A 244 6.71 -13.46 16.66
N ALA A 245 5.76 -12.74 16.03
CA ALA A 245 5.76 -11.28 15.99
C ALA A 245 4.96 -10.64 17.15
N LEU A 246 4.12 -11.39 17.87
CA LEU A 246 3.23 -10.85 18.92
C LEU A 246 3.99 -10.11 20.01
N LEU A 247 4.95 -10.75 20.66
CA LEU A 247 5.72 -10.15 21.74
C LEU A 247 6.60 -8.97 21.26
N PRO A 248 7.37 -9.09 20.16
CA PRO A 248 8.09 -7.95 19.59
C PRO A 248 7.19 -6.79 19.23
N LEU A 249 6.02 -7.05 18.64
CA LEU A 249 5.08 -6.01 18.24
C LEU A 249 4.45 -5.31 19.46
N ARG A 250 4.06 -6.06 20.50
CA ARG A 250 3.55 -5.49 21.74
C ARG A 250 4.58 -4.56 22.41
N ARG A 251 5.84 -4.97 22.48
CA ARG A 251 6.94 -4.12 23.00
C ARG A 251 7.13 -2.87 22.15
N HIS A 252 7.08 -3.01 20.85
CA HIS A 252 7.20 -1.89 19.91
C HIS A 252 6.07 -0.88 20.10
N LEU A 253 4.81 -1.33 20.14
CA LEU A 253 3.64 -0.47 20.36
C LEU A 253 3.68 0.24 21.71
N ASN A 254 4.13 -0.42 22.78
CA ASN A 254 4.31 0.22 24.09
C ASN A 254 5.35 1.35 24.04
N GLY A 255 6.45 1.17 23.32
CA GLY A 255 7.43 2.26 23.11
C GLY A 255 6.85 3.42 22.32
N LEU A 256 6.02 3.15 21.31
CA LEU A 256 5.39 4.18 20.50
C LEU A 256 4.34 5.00 21.28
N LYS A 257 3.66 4.43 22.29
CA LYS A 257 2.75 5.22 23.16
C LYS A 257 3.48 6.38 23.83
N GLY A 258 4.69 6.16 24.33
CA GLY A 258 5.52 7.24 24.90
C GLY A 258 5.89 8.30 23.88
N GLN A 259 6.29 7.90 22.66
CA GLN A 259 6.58 8.84 21.59
C GLN A 259 5.34 9.67 21.20
N HIS A 260 4.17 9.02 21.09
CA HIS A 260 2.92 9.70 20.76
C HIS A 260 2.51 10.70 21.85
N ALA A 261 2.63 10.35 23.13
CA ALA A 261 2.37 11.26 24.22
C ALA A 261 3.28 12.50 24.18
N ASN A 262 4.58 12.32 23.85
CA ASN A 262 5.50 13.43 23.67
C ASN A 262 5.13 14.30 22.46
N ASP A 263 4.74 13.71 21.34
CA ASP A 263 4.28 14.45 20.16
C ASP A 263 3.02 15.27 20.47
N LEU A 264 2.06 14.71 21.22
CA LEU A 264 0.86 15.43 21.68
C LEU A 264 1.20 16.60 22.57
N ALA A 265 2.11 16.41 23.53
CA ALA A 265 2.56 17.48 24.45
C ALA A 265 3.22 18.64 23.69
N GLN A 266 3.85 18.37 22.55
CA GLN A 266 4.47 19.36 21.66
C GLN A 266 3.52 19.92 20.58
N GLY A 267 2.25 19.50 20.56
CA GLY A 267 1.26 19.94 19.58
C GLY A 267 1.28 19.22 18.23
N PHE A 268 2.04 18.12 18.07
CA PHE A 268 2.26 17.43 16.78
C PHE A 268 1.66 16.02 16.68
N GLY A 269 0.86 15.58 17.62
CA GLY A 269 0.33 14.21 17.69
C GLY A 269 -0.64 13.80 16.58
N GLU A 270 -0.85 14.63 15.55
CA GLU A 270 -1.73 14.32 14.44
C GLU A 270 -1.06 13.45 13.39
N VAL A 271 -1.83 12.50 12.82
CA VAL A 271 -1.47 11.74 11.64
C VAL A 271 -2.36 12.11 10.45
N TYR A 272 -1.88 11.86 9.23
CA TYR A 272 -2.70 12.01 8.04
C TYR A 272 -3.95 11.14 8.12
N MET A 273 -5.10 11.75 7.88
CA MET A 273 -6.39 11.09 7.75
C MET A 273 -6.95 11.31 6.35
N PRO A 274 -7.65 10.32 5.74
CA PRO A 274 -8.43 10.57 4.53
C PRO A 274 -9.45 11.69 4.77
N LEU A 275 -9.57 12.64 3.83
CA LEU A 275 -10.39 13.85 3.99
C LEU A 275 -11.83 13.59 4.45
N GLY A 276 -12.48 12.53 3.94
CA GLY A 276 -13.81 12.14 4.36
C GLY A 276 -13.89 11.75 5.85
N LEU A 277 -12.86 11.04 6.34
CA LEU A 277 -12.78 10.62 7.73
C LEU A 277 -12.38 11.76 8.67
N SER A 278 -11.48 12.65 8.25
CA SER A 278 -11.09 13.80 9.06
C SER A 278 -12.24 14.79 9.30
N ARG A 279 -13.16 14.92 8.34
CA ARG A 279 -14.38 15.72 8.53
C ARG A 279 -15.38 15.03 9.48
N LYS A 280 -15.53 13.70 9.35
CA LYS A 280 -16.46 12.93 10.17
C LYS A 280 -15.95 12.80 11.63
N TRP A 281 -14.65 12.67 11.81
CA TRP A 281 -13.99 12.49 13.10
C TRP A 281 -12.78 13.42 13.25
N PRO A 282 -13.02 14.69 13.61
CA PRO A 282 -11.96 15.71 13.66
C PRO A 282 -10.79 15.37 14.61
N ASN A 283 -11.08 14.71 15.73
CA ASN A 283 -10.08 14.36 16.73
C ASN A 283 -9.37 13.03 16.49
N ALA A 284 -9.89 12.19 15.58
CA ALA A 284 -9.34 10.86 15.34
C ALA A 284 -7.87 10.88 14.89
N ALA A 285 -7.42 11.96 14.24
CA ALA A 285 -6.02 12.11 13.84
C ALA A 285 -5.04 12.08 15.03
N LYS A 286 -5.49 12.44 16.24
CA LYS A 286 -4.72 12.45 17.49
C LYS A 286 -4.90 11.17 18.32
N GLU A 287 -5.89 10.36 18.01
CA GLU A 287 -6.19 9.15 18.78
C GLU A 287 -5.13 8.08 18.54
N TRP A 288 -4.80 7.30 19.58
CA TRP A 288 -3.80 6.24 19.54
C TRP A 288 -4.09 5.20 18.45
N GLY A 289 -5.33 4.75 18.31
CA GLY A 289 -5.73 3.75 17.32
C GLY A 289 -5.40 4.13 15.88
N TRP A 290 -5.38 5.42 15.56
CA TRP A 290 -5.07 5.92 14.23
C TRP A 290 -3.59 6.15 13.97
N GLN A 291 -2.73 6.06 14.99
CA GLN A 291 -1.30 6.22 14.82
C GLN A 291 -0.71 5.11 13.96
N TRP A 292 0.44 5.41 13.32
CA TRP A 292 1.15 4.42 12.53
C TRP A 292 1.84 3.40 13.43
N VAL A 293 1.76 2.11 13.07
CA VAL A 293 2.58 1.07 13.73
C VAL A 293 4.06 1.29 13.44
N PHE A 294 4.38 1.85 12.28
CA PHE A 294 5.74 2.17 11.88
C PHE A 294 5.86 3.65 11.52
N PRO A 295 5.92 4.55 12.50
CA PRO A 295 6.07 5.98 12.24
C PRO A 295 7.48 6.32 11.77
N SER A 296 7.59 7.46 11.09
CA SER A 296 8.88 8.09 10.78
C SER A 296 9.57 8.55 12.05
N GLY A 297 10.90 8.46 12.11
CA GLY A 297 11.70 9.02 13.21
C GLY A 297 11.64 10.55 13.30
N ARG A 298 11.17 11.24 12.24
CA ARG A 298 11.10 12.70 12.14
C ARG A 298 9.70 13.15 11.79
N LEU A 299 9.33 14.34 12.29
CA LEU A 299 8.19 15.09 11.78
C LEU A 299 8.50 15.58 10.35
N SER A 300 7.48 15.73 9.54
CA SER A 300 7.60 16.22 8.16
C SER A 300 6.40 17.07 7.79
N VAL A 301 6.60 17.99 6.86
CA VAL A 301 5.53 18.79 6.28
C VAL A 301 4.77 17.93 5.27
N ASP A 302 3.44 17.85 5.42
CA ASP A 302 2.57 17.20 4.45
C ASP A 302 2.54 18.05 3.17
N PRO A 303 2.96 17.51 2.00
CA PRO A 303 3.09 18.29 0.78
C PRO A 303 1.76 18.77 0.18
N ARG A 304 0.63 18.25 0.66
CA ARG A 304 -0.70 18.67 0.19
C ARG A 304 -1.34 19.70 1.09
N SER A 305 -1.15 19.56 2.42
CA SER A 305 -1.81 20.45 3.40
C SER A 305 -0.87 21.46 4.05
N GLY A 306 0.46 21.30 3.94
CA GLY A 306 1.43 22.11 4.66
C GLY A 306 1.55 21.76 6.16
N ALA A 307 0.68 20.91 6.69
CA ALA A 307 0.66 20.56 8.10
C ALA A 307 1.89 19.74 8.52
N VAL A 308 2.47 20.07 9.67
CA VAL A 308 3.58 19.30 10.25
C VAL A 308 3.03 18.11 10.99
N ARG A 309 3.41 16.90 10.54
CA ARG A 309 2.89 15.62 11.05
C ARG A 309 3.97 14.56 11.13
N ARG A 310 3.75 13.56 11.97
CA ARG A 310 4.52 12.32 11.92
C ARG A 310 3.92 11.39 10.89
N HIS A 311 4.64 11.21 9.79
CA HIS A 311 4.22 10.30 8.72
C HIS A 311 4.66 8.87 9.03
N HIS A 312 4.21 7.89 8.24
CA HIS A 312 4.73 6.52 8.32
C HIS A 312 6.21 6.45 7.90
N ALA A 313 6.89 5.36 8.27
CA ALA A 313 8.27 5.10 7.88
C ALA A 313 8.44 5.11 6.35
N SER A 314 9.65 5.49 5.90
CA SER A 314 9.99 5.45 4.48
C SER A 314 10.19 4.01 4.00
N GLU A 315 9.64 3.66 2.83
CA GLU A 315 9.88 2.38 2.17
C GLU A 315 11.38 2.13 1.89
N ARG A 316 12.15 3.22 1.66
CA ARG A 316 13.59 3.14 1.38
C ARG A 316 14.37 2.53 2.55
N GLY A 317 13.99 2.83 3.80
CA GLY A 317 14.67 2.32 4.98
C GLY A 317 14.65 0.80 5.05
N ILE A 318 13.46 0.21 4.98
CA ILE A 318 13.31 -1.26 5.02
C ILE A 318 13.88 -1.94 3.75
N GLN A 319 13.76 -1.31 2.58
CA GLN A 319 14.35 -1.84 1.34
C GLN A 319 15.87 -1.91 1.45
N GLN A 320 16.53 -0.88 1.99
CA GLN A 320 17.98 -0.87 2.20
C GLN A 320 18.41 -1.89 3.27
N ALA A 321 17.67 -1.97 4.38
CA ALA A 321 17.93 -2.94 5.45
C ALA A 321 17.84 -4.38 4.93
N LEU A 322 16.78 -4.71 4.18
CA LEU A 322 16.63 -6.03 3.57
C LEU A 322 17.70 -6.32 2.52
N LYS A 323 18.06 -5.35 1.66
CA LYS A 323 19.15 -5.51 0.70
C LYS A 323 20.48 -5.82 1.38
N ALA A 324 20.76 -5.17 2.50
CA ALA A 324 21.96 -5.45 3.32
C ALA A 324 21.87 -6.84 3.97
N ALA A 325 20.69 -7.22 4.50
CA ALA A 325 20.47 -8.52 5.11
C ALA A 325 20.60 -9.68 4.10
N PHE A 326 20.07 -9.55 2.89
CA PHE A 326 20.25 -10.55 1.83
C PHE A 326 21.73 -10.78 1.52
N ARG A 327 22.52 -9.71 1.42
CA ARG A 327 23.98 -9.83 1.19
C ARG A 327 24.68 -10.51 2.35
N ARG A 328 24.38 -10.13 3.61
CA ARG A 328 24.99 -10.74 4.81
C ARG A 328 24.61 -12.21 4.96
N ALA A 329 23.40 -12.57 4.58
CA ALA A 329 22.91 -13.95 4.58
C ALA A 329 23.43 -14.78 3.38
N GLY A 330 24.28 -14.24 2.50
CA GLY A 330 24.82 -14.95 1.34
C GLY A 330 23.78 -15.28 0.26
N ILE A 331 22.65 -14.53 0.20
CA ILE A 331 21.62 -14.80 -0.78
C ILE A 331 22.03 -14.27 -2.16
N CYS A 332 22.26 -15.19 -3.09
CA CYS A 332 22.62 -14.87 -4.49
C CYS A 332 21.40 -14.54 -5.36
N LYS A 333 20.18 -14.89 -4.93
CA LYS A 333 18.94 -14.60 -5.65
C LYS A 333 18.66 -13.08 -5.68
N PRO A 334 18.08 -12.51 -6.76
CA PRO A 334 17.70 -11.09 -6.82
C PRO A 334 16.47 -10.80 -5.94
N ALA A 335 16.63 -11.02 -4.62
CA ALA A 335 15.56 -10.90 -3.64
C ALA A 335 15.24 -9.45 -3.29
N SER A 336 13.98 -9.20 -2.93
CA SER A 336 13.43 -7.92 -2.52
C SER A 336 12.40 -8.10 -1.39
N CYS A 337 11.81 -7.00 -0.90
CA CYS A 337 10.68 -7.07 0.04
C CYS A 337 9.54 -7.96 -0.49
N HIS A 338 9.29 -7.92 -1.81
CA HIS A 338 8.25 -8.74 -2.43
C HIS A 338 8.59 -10.24 -2.41
N SER A 339 9.88 -10.59 -2.38
CA SER A 339 10.31 -11.99 -2.30
C SER A 339 9.89 -12.64 -0.99
N LEU A 340 9.83 -11.90 0.13
CA LEU A 340 9.29 -12.40 1.40
C LEU A 340 7.81 -12.77 1.29
N ARG A 341 7.01 -11.92 0.64
CA ARG A 341 5.59 -12.21 0.38
C ARG A 341 5.42 -13.35 -0.64
N HIS A 342 6.27 -13.45 -1.65
CA HIS A 342 6.25 -14.58 -2.58
C HIS A 342 6.58 -15.89 -1.87
N SER A 343 7.57 -15.86 -0.96
CA SER A 343 7.93 -17.02 -0.15
C SER A 343 6.82 -17.42 0.81
N PHE A 344 6.11 -16.47 1.45
CA PHE A 344 4.92 -16.75 2.24
C PHE A 344 3.87 -17.52 1.44
N ALA A 345 3.49 -17.01 0.26
CA ALA A 345 2.49 -17.64 -0.59
C ALA A 345 2.89 -19.06 -1.02
N THR A 346 4.15 -19.20 -1.44
CA THR A 346 4.70 -20.47 -1.89
C THR A 346 4.75 -21.50 -0.75
N HIS A 347 5.24 -21.11 0.43
CA HIS A 347 5.37 -22.02 1.56
C HIS A 347 4.02 -22.45 2.11
N LEU A 348 2.97 -21.60 2.08
CA LEU A 348 1.62 -22.02 2.42
C LEU A 348 1.10 -23.09 1.45
N LEU A 349 1.28 -22.90 0.16
CA LEU A 349 0.91 -23.90 -0.85
C LEU A 349 1.70 -25.20 -0.68
N GLU A 350 3.01 -25.14 -0.36
CA GLU A 350 3.85 -26.30 -0.06
C GLU A 350 3.39 -27.05 1.20
N GLN A 351 2.80 -26.34 2.17
CA GLN A 351 2.20 -26.92 3.37
C GLN A 351 0.80 -27.50 3.13
N GLY A 352 0.26 -27.39 1.92
CA GLY A 352 -1.03 -27.97 1.54
C GLY A 352 -2.24 -27.06 1.72
N TYR A 353 -2.03 -25.78 2.05
CA TYR A 353 -3.15 -24.81 2.03
C TYR A 353 -3.67 -24.63 0.63
N ASP A 354 -4.98 -24.54 0.48
CA ASP A 354 -5.60 -24.35 -0.83
C ASP A 354 -5.32 -22.96 -1.41
N ILE A 355 -5.35 -22.87 -2.75
CA ILE A 355 -4.99 -21.67 -3.48
C ILE A 355 -5.96 -20.49 -3.24
N ARG A 356 -7.23 -20.76 -2.89
CA ARG A 356 -8.21 -19.71 -2.62
C ARG A 356 -7.95 -19.07 -1.26
N THR A 357 -7.65 -19.88 -0.24
CA THR A 357 -7.19 -19.38 1.07
C THR A 357 -5.95 -18.50 0.90
N VAL A 358 -4.96 -18.93 0.12
CA VAL A 358 -3.77 -18.11 -0.14
C VAL A 358 -4.12 -16.84 -0.92
N GLN A 359 -5.04 -16.92 -1.89
CA GLN A 359 -5.54 -15.76 -2.64
C GLN A 359 -6.19 -14.72 -1.72
N GLU A 360 -7.03 -15.14 -0.78
CA GLU A 360 -7.73 -14.28 0.18
C GLU A 360 -6.75 -13.59 1.12
N LEU A 361 -5.84 -14.34 1.74
CA LEU A 361 -4.79 -13.80 2.61
C LEU A 361 -3.94 -12.75 1.90
N LEU A 362 -3.58 -13.01 0.65
CA LEU A 362 -2.82 -12.07 -0.17
C LEU A 362 -3.65 -10.89 -0.70
N GLY A 363 -4.97 -11.00 -0.76
CA GLY A 363 -5.85 -10.01 -1.37
C GLY A 363 -5.58 -9.84 -2.87
N HIS A 364 -5.50 -10.95 -3.61
CA HIS A 364 -5.42 -10.93 -5.06
C HIS A 364 -6.83 -10.91 -5.66
N LYS A 365 -7.12 -9.91 -6.49
CA LYS A 365 -8.43 -9.79 -7.17
C LYS A 365 -8.67 -10.93 -8.16
N ASP A 366 -7.60 -11.39 -8.83
CA ASP A 366 -7.60 -12.40 -9.86
C ASP A 366 -6.80 -13.62 -9.39
N LEU A 367 -7.39 -14.79 -9.52
CA LEU A 367 -6.76 -16.08 -9.21
C LEU A 367 -5.48 -16.29 -10.04
N ASN A 368 -5.44 -15.81 -11.28
CA ASN A 368 -4.27 -15.86 -12.13
C ASN A 368 -3.02 -15.22 -11.48
N THR A 369 -3.21 -14.20 -10.61
CA THR A 369 -2.11 -13.61 -9.85
C THR A 369 -1.57 -14.55 -8.78
N THR A 370 -2.38 -15.49 -8.29
CA THR A 370 -1.96 -16.50 -7.30
C THR A 370 -1.43 -17.76 -8.00
N GLN A 371 -1.93 -18.07 -9.18
CA GLN A 371 -1.44 -19.21 -9.99
C GLN A 371 0.04 -19.12 -10.35
N ILE A 372 0.64 -17.92 -10.31
CA ILE A 372 2.10 -17.80 -10.52
C ILE A 372 2.92 -18.57 -9.49
N TYR A 373 2.33 -18.94 -8.35
CA TYR A 373 2.99 -19.74 -7.31
C TYR A 373 2.81 -21.24 -7.48
N THR A 374 1.87 -21.69 -8.32
CA THR A 374 1.57 -23.13 -8.50
C THR A 374 2.68 -23.88 -9.24
N HIS A 375 3.56 -23.17 -9.99
CA HIS A 375 4.72 -23.79 -10.63
C HIS A 375 5.68 -24.41 -9.60
N VAL A 376 5.61 -24.00 -8.34
CA VAL A 376 6.44 -24.54 -7.26
C VAL A 376 5.89 -25.88 -6.76
N LEU A 377 4.57 -26.09 -6.86
CA LEU A 377 3.94 -27.37 -6.53
C LEU A 377 4.38 -28.49 -7.49
N ASN A 378 4.80 -28.11 -8.71
CA ASN A 378 5.28 -29.02 -9.73
C ASN A 378 6.81 -29.24 -9.67
N ARG A 379 7.48 -28.91 -8.53
CA ARG A 379 8.90 -29.24 -8.38
C ARG A 379 9.12 -30.75 -8.34
N PRO A 380 10.16 -31.25 -9.03
CA PRO A 380 10.58 -32.65 -8.91
C PRO A 380 10.79 -33.00 -7.41
N GLY A 381 10.19 -34.08 -6.95
CA GLY A 381 10.24 -34.54 -5.58
C GLY A 381 8.94 -34.43 -4.76
N ARG A 382 7.93 -33.63 -5.18
CA ARG A 382 6.63 -33.53 -4.50
C ARG A 382 5.40 -33.88 -5.34
N GLY A 383 5.57 -34.22 -6.60
CA GLY A 383 4.47 -34.68 -7.48
C GLY A 383 4.97 -35.33 -8.77
N VAL A 384 6.09 -34.86 -9.32
CA VAL A 384 6.70 -35.42 -10.51
C VAL A 384 8.17 -35.74 -10.20
N ARG A 385 8.49 -37.03 -10.07
CA ARG A 385 9.88 -37.47 -10.01
C ARG A 385 10.50 -37.39 -11.40
N SER A 386 11.76 -36.95 -11.48
CA SER A 386 12.51 -36.97 -12.71
C SER A 386 12.53 -38.40 -13.28
N PRO A 387 12.40 -38.57 -14.60
CA PRO A 387 12.64 -39.89 -15.20
C PRO A 387 14.02 -40.46 -14.84
N LEU A 388 15.03 -39.64 -14.65
CA LEU A 388 16.36 -40.03 -14.23
C LEU A 388 16.38 -40.66 -12.81
N ASP A 389 15.64 -40.05 -11.87
CA ASP A 389 15.56 -40.54 -10.47
C ASP A 389 14.87 -41.92 -10.37
N ARG A 390 14.13 -42.32 -11.41
CA ARG A 390 13.50 -43.66 -11.54
C ARG A 390 14.42 -44.71 -12.09
N LEU A 391 15.53 -44.34 -12.66
CA LEU A 391 16.51 -45.31 -13.20
C LEU A 391 17.36 -45.91 -12.06
N ASP A 392 17.62 -45.15 -11.02
CA ASP A 392 18.40 -45.58 -9.85
C ASP A 392 17.62 -46.51 -8.95
N ASP A 393 16.27 -46.40 -8.81
CA ASP A 393 15.40 -47.30 -8.06
C ASP A 393 15.35 -48.74 -8.62
N ARG A 394 15.85 -48.98 -9.83
CA ARG A 394 15.86 -50.33 -10.45
C ARG A 394 17.14 -51.15 -10.17
N SER A 395 18.17 -50.51 -9.65
CA SER A 395 19.44 -51.20 -9.32
C SER A 395 19.42 -51.92 -7.96
N ASP A 396 18.48 -51.55 -7.05
CA ASP A 396 18.42 -52.15 -5.69
C ASP A 396 17.38 -53.29 -5.55
N SER A 397 16.66 -53.65 -6.62
CA SER A 397 15.65 -54.73 -6.57
C SER A 397 16.12 -56.07 -7.13
N THR A 398 17.44 -56.28 -7.37
CA THR A 398 18.05 -57.55 -7.77
C THR A 398 19.25 -57.84 -6.90
N SER A 399 18.98 -58.25 -5.65
CA SER A 399 19.93 -58.97 -4.81
C SER A 399 19.18 -59.91 -3.87
#